data_b94729c914178821c79d1b9eee68d645
#
_entry.id   b94729c914178821c79d1b9eee68d645
#
_cell.length_a   1.000
_cell.length_b   1.000
_cell.length_c   1.000
_cell.angle_alpha   90.00
_cell.angle_beta   90.00
_cell.angle_gamma   90.00
#
_symmetry.space_group_name_H-M   'P 1'
#
loop_
_entity.id
_entity.type
_entity.pdbx_description
1 polymer ?
#
loop_
_entity_poly.entity_id
_entity_poly.type
_entity_poly.pdbx_seq_one_letter_code
_entity_poly.pdbx_strand_id
1 'polypeptide(L)'
;MNKKVKNATPYEYEGIKFRSKLEQFTYELFKKSGIALDYEAVTFELVPSFIFCGKKVRPMTYTPDFMHKDFIIECKGFGNDNWPIKEKLFKWLLTRNNLNYKFYVVKNQAEVKNLLSELLR
;
A
#
# COMPACT_ATOMS: atom_id res chain seq x y z
N MET A 1 6.17 -28.48 10.77
CA MET A 1 5.80 -27.76 11.04
C MET A 1 5.47 -26.87 10.94
N ASN A 2 5.50 -26.80 10.92
CA ASN A 2 5.09 -25.89 11.12
C ASN A 2 4.83 -24.94 11.14
N LYS A 3 4.83 -25.06 11.12
CA LYS A 3 4.49 -24.25 11.37
C LYS A 3 4.37 -23.23 11.34
N LYS A 4 4.52 -23.29 11.23
CA LYS A 4 4.29 -22.39 11.46
C LYS A 4 4.08 -21.45 11.49
N VAL A 5 4.21 -21.72 11.38
CA VAL A 5 3.92 -20.85 11.71
C VAL A 5 3.46 -20.23 11.80
N LYS A 6 3.57 -20.53 11.85
CA LYS A 6 3.01 -20.03 12.05
C LYS A 6 2.30 -19.14 12.28
N ASN A 7 2.13 -19.45 12.55
CA ASN A 7 1.42 -18.45 12.94
C ASN A 7 1.94 -17.31 13.20
N ALA A 8 2.42 -17.06 12.57
CA ALA A 8 3.02 -15.83 12.81
C ALA A 8 2.11 -14.95 13.58
N THR A 9 2.65 -14.32 14.57
CA THR A 9 1.87 -13.37 15.32
C THR A 9 1.48 -12.24 14.39
N PRO A 10 0.23 -12.04 14.15
CA PRO A 10 -0.18 -10.92 13.34
C PRO A 10 0.16 -9.62 14.04
N TYR A 11 0.54 -8.63 13.27
CA TYR A 11 0.77 -7.30 13.80
C TYR A 11 -0.59 -6.63 13.90
N GLU A 12 -1.10 -6.51 15.11
CA GLU A 12 -2.48 -6.05 15.32
C GLU A 12 -2.51 -4.78 16.16
N TYR A 13 -3.37 -3.85 15.76
CA TYR A 13 -3.60 -2.62 16.50
C TYR A 13 -5.06 -2.21 16.29
N GLU A 14 -5.77 -2.08 17.40
CA GLU A 14 -7.19 -1.68 17.42
C GLU A 14 -8.05 -2.53 16.48
N GLY A 15 -7.81 -3.84 16.51
CA GLY A 15 -8.63 -4.78 15.74
C GLY A 15 -8.20 -4.96 14.30
N ILE A 16 -7.25 -4.19 13.82
CA ILE A 16 -6.75 -4.33 12.44
C ILE A 16 -5.51 -5.19 12.45
N LYS A 17 -5.50 -6.20 11.60
CA LYS A 17 -4.35 -7.10 11.45
C LYS A 17 -3.53 -6.67 10.25
N PHE A 18 -2.33 -6.21 10.51
CA PHE A 18 -1.43 -5.72 9.46
C PHE A 18 -0.52 -6.85 8.99
N ARG A 19 -0.05 -6.75 7.76
CA ARG A 19 0.81 -7.77 7.16
C ARG A 19 2.26 -7.62 7.56
N SER A 20 2.65 -6.46 8.11
CA SER A 20 4.03 -6.25 8.52
C SER A 20 4.08 -5.29 9.69
N LYS A 21 5.24 -5.31 10.37
CA LYS A 21 5.49 -4.40 11.48
C LYS A 21 5.52 -2.95 10.99
N LEU A 22 6.06 -2.72 9.80
CA LEU A 22 6.13 -1.38 9.24
C LEU A 22 4.75 -0.80 8.99
N GLU A 23 3.82 -1.64 8.49
CA GLU A 23 2.45 -1.19 8.28
C GLU A 23 1.77 -0.83 9.60
N GLN A 24 1.93 -1.66 10.62
CA GLN A 24 1.36 -1.36 11.93
C GLN A 24 1.94 -0.06 12.48
N PHE A 25 3.26 0.10 12.39
CA PHE A 25 3.94 1.29 12.87
C PHE A 25 3.40 2.55 12.18
N THR A 26 3.23 2.48 10.87
CA THR A 26 2.73 3.60 10.08
C THR A 26 1.32 3.99 10.51
N TYR A 27 0.44 3.01 10.58
CA TYR A 27 -0.95 3.26 10.97
C TYR A 27 -1.03 3.89 12.36
N GLU A 28 -0.31 3.31 13.30
CA GLU A 28 -0.35 3.75 14.70
C GLU A 28 0.22 5.16 14.84
N LEU A 29 1.36 5.42 14.21
CA LEU A 29 2.00 6.72 14.29
C LEU A 29 1.11 7.83 13.71
N PHE A 30 0.55 7.58 12.53
CA PHE A 30 -0.33 8.56 11.89
C PHE A 30 -1.57 8.80 12.74
N LYS A 31 -2.17 7.74 13.26
CA LYS A 31 -3.38 7.89 14.08
C LYS A 31 -3.13 8.70 15.33
N LYS A 32 -1.99 8.47 16.00
CA LYS A 32 -1.62 9.24 17.17
C LYS A 32 -1.37 10.71 16.84
N SER A 33 -1.11 11.01 15.59
CA SER A 33 -0.89 12.39 15.13
C SER A 33 -2.16 13.00 14.56
N GLY A 34 -3.29 12.34 14.70
CA GLY A 34 -4.57 12.86 14.25
C GLY A 34 -4.92 12.59 12.80
N ILE A 35 -4.17 11.73 12.12
CA ILE A 35 -4.41 11.38 10.73
C ILE A 35 -4.87 9.93 10.64
N ALA A 36 -6.13 9.72 10.27
CA ALA A 36 -6.68 8.38 10.11
C ALA A 36 -6.40 7.89 8.69
N LEU A 37 -5.81 6.70 8.59
CA LEU A 37 -5.52 6.05 7.30
C LEU A 37 -6.45 4.87 7.14
N ASP A 38 -6.92 4.64 5.92
CA ASP A 38 -7.73 3.45 5.60
C ASP A 38 -6.81 2.36 5.09
N TYR A 39 -6.83 1.22 5.74
CA TYR A 39 -5.94 0.11 5.42
C TYR A 39 -6.54 -0.79 4.36
N GLU A 40 -5.83 -0.98 3.24
CA GLU A 40 -6.23 -1.87 2.14
C GLU A 40 -7.68 -1.65 1.70
N ALA A 41 -8.09 -0.38 1.62
CA ALA A 41 -9.49 -0.04 1.43
C ALA A 41 -9.93 -0.06 -0.03
N VAL A 42 -9.02 0.16 -0.98
CA VAL A 42 -9.37 0.30 -2.39
C VAL A 42 -8.43 -0.53 -3.23
N THR A 43 -8.98 -1.25 -4.20
CA THR A 43 -8.19 -1.99 -5.16
C THR A 43 -8.33 -1.31 -6.52
N PHE A 44 -7.20 -0.98 -7.11
CA PHE A 44 -7.14 -0.34 -8.42
C PHE A 44 -6.84 -1.36 -9.48
N GLU A 45 -7.51 -1.25 -10.62
CA GLU A 45 -7.25 -2.11 -11.77
C GLU A 45 -6.22 -1.43 -12.64
N LEU A 46 -5.00 -1.97 -12.66
CA LEU A 46 -3.90 -1.38 -13.44
C LEU A 46 -4.01 -1.73 -14.90
N VAL A 47 -4.36 -2.97 -15.18
CA VAL A 47 -4.61 -3.45 -16.53
C VAL A 47 -5.89 -4.27 -16.46
N PRO A 48 -6.90 -3.94 -17.28
CA PRO A 48 -8.15 -4.71 -17.26
C PRO A 48 -7.94 -6.11 -17.84
N SER A 49 -8.86 -7.01 -17.55
CA SER A 49 -8.81 -8.31 -18.19
C SER A 49 -9.10 -8.14 -19.68
N PHE A 50 -8.57 -9.04 -20.51
CA PHE A 50 -8.76 -8.97 -21.96
C PHE A 50 -8.58 -10.35 -22.56
N ILE A 51 -8.92 -10.47 -23.85
CA ILE A 51 -8.77 -11.71 -24.59
C ILE A 51 -7.56 -11.58 -25.50
N PHE A 52 -6.66 -12.54 -25.42
CA PHE A 52 -5.50 -12.61 -26.30
C PHE A 52 -5.44 -13.97 -26.95
N CYS A 53 -5.52 -14.01 -28.27
CA CYS A 53 -5.51 -15.27 -29.04
C CYS A 53 -6.53 -16.25 -28.51
N GLY A 54 -7.75 -15.77 -28.24
CA GLY A 54 -8.85 -16.60 -27.79
C GLY A 54 -8.82 -16.99 -26.33
N LYS A 55 -7.82 -16.54 -25.57
CA LYS A 55 -7.70 -16.87 -24.15
C LYS A 55 -7.84 -15.64 -23.31
N LYS A 56 -8.51 -15.80 -22.17
CA LYS A 56 -8.68 -14.69 -21.25
C LYS A 56 -7.40 -14.42 -20.49
N VAL A 57 -6.98 -13.17 -20.48
CA VAL A 57 -5.86 -12.72 -19.66
C VAL A 57 -6.45 -11.97 -18.47
N ARG A 58 -6.02 -12.34 -17.27
CA ARG A 58 -6.58 -11.81 -16.03
C ARG A 58 -6.11 -10.36 -15.82
N PRO A 59 -6.88 -9.57 -15.07
CA PRO A 59 -6.47 -8.21 -14.81
C PRO A 59 -5.26 -8.15 -13.89
N MET A 60 -4.52 -7.06 -13.97
CA MET A 60 -3.49 -6.76 -12.99
C MET A 60 -4.06 -5.72 -12.05
N THR A 61 -4.04 -6.02 -10.75
CA THR A 61 -4.62 -5.12 -9.75
C THR A 61 -3.58 -4.71 -8.73
N TYR A 62 -3.88 -3.62 -8.01
CA TYR A 62 -3.01 -3.12 -6.96
C TYR A 62 -3.87 -2.56 -5.84
N THR A 63 -3.62 -3.02 -4.61
CA THR A 63 -4.28 -2.53 -3.42
C THR A 63 -3.23 -1.82 -2.56
N PRO A 64 -3.23 -0.49 -2.54
CA PRO A 64 -2.28 0.24 -1.70
C PRO A 64 -2.48 -0.09 -0.23
N ASP A 65 -1.40 -0.02 0.54
CA ASP A 65 -1.50 -0.28 1.97
C ASP A 65 -2.40 0.73 2.66
N PHE A 66 -2.21 2.02 2.39
CA PHE A 66 -2.98 3.06 3.09
C PHE A 66 -3.51 4.12 2.15
N MET A 67 -4.77 4.48 2.36
CA MET A 67 -5.42 5.55 1.63
C MET A 67 -5.80 6.69 2.57
N HIS A 68 -5.61 7.90 2.10
CA HIS A 68 -6.12 9.12 2.71
C HIS A 68 -6.77 9.91 1.59
N LYS A 69 -7.61 10.89 1.91
CA LYS A 69 -8.28 11.65 0.86
C LYS A 69 -7.31 12.39 -0.06
N ASP A 70 -6.12 12.72 0.44
CA ASP A 70 -5.15 13.51 -0.31
C ASP A 70 -3.91 12.73 -0.74
N PHE A 71 -3.66 11.57 -0.15
CA PHE A 71 -2.44 10.83 -0.45
C PHE A 71 -2.61 9.34 -0.21
N ILE A 72 -1.66 8.59 -0.76
CA ILE A 72 -1.61 7.14 -0.67
C ILE A 72 -0.22 6.76 -0.19
N ILE A 73 -0.13 5.80 0.73
CA ILE A 73 1.14 5.32 1.26
C ILE A 73 1.28 3.83 1.02
N GLU A 74 2.44 3.44 0.50
CA GLU A 74 2.83 2.04 0.35
C GLU A 74 4.03 1.78 1.23
N CYS A 75 3.94 0.74 2.07
CA CYS A 75 5.05 0.31 2.92
C CYS A 75 5.79 -0.82 2.22
N LYS A 76 7.08 -0.64 1.95
CA LYS A 76 7.85 -1.57 1.14
C LYS A 76 9.19 -1.86 1.79
N GLY A 77 9.18 -2.74 2.79
CA GLY A 77 10.41 -3.12 3.48
C GLY A 77 11.39 -3.83 2.55
N PHE A 78 10.88 -4.72 1.73
CA PHE A 78 11.68 -5.41 0.72
C PHE A 78 10.98 -5.27 -0.61
N GLY A 79 11.75 -5.05 -1.67
CA GLY A 79 11.21 -5.06 -3.01
C GLY A 79 10.90 -6.48 -3.45
N ASN A 80 10.01 -6.63 -4.40
CA ASN A 80 9.82 -7.88 -5.09
C ASN A 80 9.83 -7.59 -6.59
N ASP A 81 9.88 -8.65 -7.37
CA ASP A 81 10.07 -8.50 -8.81
C ASP A 81 8.97 -7.73 -9.51
N ASN A 82 7.76 -7.77 -8.95
CA ASN A 82 6.61 -7.12 -9.58
C ASN A 82 6.43 -5.67 -9.19
N TRP A 83 7.06 -5.25 -8.08
CA TRP A 83 6.78 -3.93 -7.55
C TRP A 83 7.15 -2.78 -8.47
N PRO A 84 8.35 -2.76 -9.09
CA PRO A 84 8.70 -1.63 -9.96
C PRO A 84 7.70 -1.44 -11.10
N ILE A 85 7.17 -2.53 -11.65
CA ILE A 85 6.19 -2.48 -12.72
C ILE A 85 4.86 -1.94 -12.20
N LYS A 86 4.42 -2.46 -11.06
CA LYS A 86 3.16 -2.01 -10.46
C LYS A 86 3.23 -0.54 -10.07
N GLU A 87 4.36 -0.11 -9.51
CA GLU A 87 4.54 1.29 -9.14
C GLU A 87 4.43 2.21 -10.34
N LYS A 88 5.10 1.84 -11.43
CA LYS A 88 5.04 2.65 -12.65
C LYS A 88 3.63 2.71 -13.20
N LEU A 89 2.95 1.56 -13.27
CA LEU A 89 1.60 1.50 -13.81
C LEU A 89 0.61 2.28 -12.93
N PHE A 90 0.80 2.23 -11.62
CA PHE A 90 -0.07 2.95 -10.71
C PHE A 90 0.09 4.45 -10.86
N LYS A 91 1.32 4.94 -10.95
CA LYS A 91 1.58 6.37 -11.19
C LYS A 91 0.98 6.82 -12.51
N TRP A 92 1.11 5.97 -13.54
CA TRP A 92 0.50 6.26 -14.84
C TRP A 92 -1.03 6.32 -14.73
N LEU A 93 -1.62 5.38 -14.00
CA LEU A 93 -3.07 5.35 -13.81
C LEU A 93 -3.57 6.62 -13.11
N LEU A 94 -2.87 7.05 -12.06
CA LEU A 94 -3.25 8.27 -11.35
C LEU A 94 -3.18 9.49 -12.27
N THR A 95 -2.14 9.56 -13.07
CA THR A 95 -1.95 10.67 -14.02
C THR A 95 -3.02 10.65 -15.10
N ARG A 96 -3.23 9.48 -15.71
CA ARG A 96 -4.16 9.34 -16.82
C ARG A 96 -5.59 9.70 -16.44
N ASN A 97 -5.99 9.34 -15.20
CA ASN A 97 -7.36 9.55 -14.76
C ASN A 97 -7.53 10.83 -13.97
N ASN A 98 -6.50 11.68 -13.93
CA ASN A 98 -6.52 12.96 -13.20
C ASN A 98 -6.88 12.78 -11.73
N LEU A 99 -6.39 11.73 -11.12
CA LEU A 99 -6.58 11.48 -9.70
C LEU A 99 -5.47 12.20 -8.94
N ASN A 100 -5.85 13.15 -8.09
CA ASN A 100 -4.90 14.07 -7.46
C ASN A 100 -4.34 13.54 -6.16
N TYR A 101 -4.05 12.24 -6.09
CA TYR A 101 -3.39 11.69 -4.93
C TYR A 101 -1.89 11.89 -5.03
N LYS A 102 -1.27 12.31 -3.94
CA LYS A 102 0.17 12.17 -3.80
C LYS A 102 0.46 10.74 -3.39
N PHE A 103 1.55 10.18 -3.89
CA PHE A 103 1.88 8.79 -3.65
C PHE A 103 3.25 8.68 -3.03
N TYR A 104 3.31 8.03 -1.87
CA TYR A 104 4.54 7.89 -1.09
C TYR A 104 4.85 6.43 -0.85
N VAL A 105 6.10 6.06 -1.04
CA VAL A 105 6.59 4.72 -0.71
C VAL A 105 7.58 4.87 0.43
N VAL A 106 7.32 4.19 1.54
CA VAL A 106 8.20 4.23 2.71
C VAL A 106 8.79 2.86 2.95
N LYS A 107 10.08 2.81 3.26
CA LYS A 107 10.81 1.54 3.36
C LYS A 107 11.19 1.18 4.78
N ASN A 108 11.14 2.12 5.70
CA ASN A 108 11.51 1.88 7.09
C ASN A 108 10.85 2.93 7.98
N GLN A 109 11.01 2.74 9.30
CA GLN A 109 10.35 3.61 10.26
C GLN A 109 10.85 5.05 10.18
N ALA A 110 12.13 5.23 9.86
CA ALA A 110 12.67 6.59 9.73
C ALA A 110 11.98 7.33 8.58
N GLU A 111 11.75 6.66 7.46
CA GLU A 111 11.06 7.28 6.33
C GLU A 111 9.62 7.62 6.67
N VAL A 112 8.95 6.77 7.47
CA VAL A 112 7.59 7.07 7.92
C VAL A 112 7.57 8.33 8.76
N LYS A 113 8.50 8.44 9.71
CA LYS A 113 8.58 9.63 10.56
C LYS A 113 8.86 10.90 9.75
N ASN A 114 9.75 10.79 8.78
CA ASN A 114 10.06 11.94 7.92
C ASN A 114 8.86 12.36 7.11
N LEU A 115 8.14 11.39 6.56
CA LEU A 115 6.93 11.68 5.79
C LEU A 115 5.89 12.39 6.65
N LEU A 116 5.65 11.87 7.85
CA LEU A 116 4.67 12.47 8.76
C LEU A 116 5.05 13.91 9.07
N SER A 117 6.35 14.15 9.35
CA SER A 117 6.82 15.51 9.62
C SER A 117 6.53 16.45 8.46
N GLU A 118 6.76 15.99 7.22
CA GLU A 118 6.46 16.78 6.05
C GLU A 118 4.98 17.11 5.93
N LEU A 119 4.14 16.10 6.18
CA LEU A 119 2.69 16.27 6.01
C LEU A 119 2.08 17.16 7.08
N LEU A 120 2.73 17.26 8.25
CA LEU A 120 2.24 18.10 9.34
C LEU A 120 2.74 19.56 9.27
N ARG A 121 3.61 19.86 8.34
CA ARG A 121 4.13 21.21 8.20
C ARG A 121 3.12 22.20 7.69
#